data_16b4ac70cba15dd41a02985c3bb12ed2
#
_entry.id   16b4ac70cba15dd41a02985c3bb12ed2
#
_cell.length_a   1.000
_cell.length_b   1.000
_cell.length_c   1.000
_cell.angle_alpha   90.00
_cell.angle_beta   90.00
_cell.angle_gamma   90.00
#
_symmetry.space_group_name_H-M   'P 1'
#
loop_
_entity.id
_entity.type
_entity.pdbx_description
1 polymer ?
#
loop_
_entity_poly.entity_id
_entity_poly.type
_entity_poly.pdbx_seq_one_letter_code
_entity_poly.pdbx_strand_id
1 'polypeptide(L)'
;MKTTSSVPGLIFIIILAIGAAVSYSVHNAGAEFAGAAIFVLTILFAALVSSSIRIADQWSKAVVLRLGKFRALEGPGLFFIIPIIETIPYWIDTRVLTSSFKAEKTLTKDTVPVDVDAVLFWKIVDPKMAALNVADYQTAIGWASQTALRDVIGKTMLCDMLEGRDKISDALQKIIDARTEPWGINVISVEVKDVLIPAALEDAMSMQAQAERERQARVILGDSERQVAEKFGEAAKTYINNPVALHLRAMNMLYEGLKQNSTIVIVPSSAVESMQLGGMVGLTALTMGIGQERTISEAKSEPPASSGRPPASEAGGPMSMAALLQQLRPPIGSADATRSTGDSSR
;
A
#
# COMPACT_ATOMS: atom_id res chain seq x y z
N MET A 1 -16.35 20.99 18.48
CA MET A 1 -16.12 22.35 19.05
C MET A 1 -17.45 23.06 19.11
N LYS A 2 -17.92 23.43 20.32
CA LYS A 2 -19.12 24.25 20.47
C LYS A 2 -18.71 25.69 20.14
N THR A 3 -19.07 26.17 18.96
CA THR A 3 -18.97 27.62 18.68
C THR A 3 -19.97 28.34 19.57
N THR A 4 -19.47 28.90 20.63
CA THR A 4 -20.26 29.82 21.46
C THR A 4 -20.45 31.10 20.65
N SER A 5 -21.54 31.15 19.88
CA SER A 5 -21.89 32.38 19.19
C SER A 5 -22.14 33.45 20.22
N SER A 6 -21.51 34.59 20.08
CA SER A 6 -21.65 35.74 20.99
C SER A 6 -23.03 36.43 20.87
N VAL A 7 -23.82 36.05 19.87
CA VAL A 7 -25.14 36.65 19.59
C VAL A 7 -26.17 36.46 20.70
N PRO A 8 -26.38 35.27 21.30
CA PRO A 8 -27.27 35.12 22.46
C PRO A 8 -26.83 35.98 23.65
N GLY A 9 -25.52 36.09 23.88
CA GLY A 9 -24.97 36.95 24.94
C GLY A 9 -25.23 38.43 24.69
N LEU A 10 -25.11 38.88 23.45
CA LEU A 10 -25.38 40.26 23.07
C LEU A 10 -26.87 40.61 23.25
N ILE A 11 -27.78 39.73 22.84
CA ILE A 11 -29.22 39.88 23.02
C ILE A 11 -29.57 39.91 24.49
N PHE A 12 -28.95 39.06 25.32
CA PHE A 12 -29.13 39.08 26.78
C PHE A 12 -28.76 40.44 27.37
N ILE A 13 -27.61 41.01 27.00
CA ILE A 13 -27.13 42.31 27.49
C ILE A 13 -28.10 43.44 27.07
N ILE A 14 -28.59 43.43 25.83
CA ILE A 14 -29.53 44.42 25.33
C ILE A 14 -30.85 44.40 26.13
N ILE A 15 -31.43 43.22 26.32
CA ILE A 15 -32.67 43.05 27.06
C ILE A 15 -32.48 43.47 28.51
N LEU A 16 -31.34 43.10 29.13
CA LEU A 16 -31.00 43.44 30.48
C LEU A 16 -30.82 44.96 30.65
N ALA A 17 -30.16 45.63 29.70
CA ALA A 17 -30.00 47.08 29.71
C ALA A 17 -31.35 47.83 29.62
N ILE A 18 -32.23 47.38 28.71
CA ILE A 18 -33.59 47.93 28.58
C ILE A 18 -34.38 47.74 29.90
N GLY A 19 -34.33 46.51 30.45
CA GLY A 19 -35.03 46.19 31.70
C GLY A 19 -34.50 46.97 32.90
N ALA A 20 -33.18 47.17 32.98
CA ALA A 20 -32.58 48.00 34.03
C ALA A 20 -33.01 49.46 33.93
N ALA A 21 -33.10 50.02 32.72
CA ALA A 21 -33.61 51.40 32.51
C ALA A 21 -35.07 51.58 32.94
N VAL A 22 -35.92 50.56 32.56
CA VAL A 22 -37.34 50.58 32.99
C VAL A 22 -37.47 50.43 34.51
N SER A 23 -36.72 49.47 35.10
CA SER A 23 -36.71 49.31 36.57
C SER A 23 -36.26 50.54 37.31
N TYR A 24 -35.21 51.21 36.78
CA TYR A 24 -34.72 52.49 37.38
C TYR A 24 -35.78 53.59 37.27
N SER A 25 -36.51 53.74 36.20
CA SER A 25 -37.56 54.72 36.03
C SER A 25 -38.74 54.50 36.99
N VAL A 26 -39.14 53.26 37.25
CA VAL A 26 -40.20 52.85 38.15
C VAL A 26 -39.77 53.06 39.62
N HIS A 27 -38.52 52.72 39.93
CA HIS A 27 -37.95 52.98 41.27
C HIS A 27 -37.98 54.48 41.63
N ASN A 28 -37.60 55.33 40.68
CA ASN A 28 -37.62 56.81 40.87
C ASN A 28 -39.05 57.36 40.97
N ALA A 29 -40.06 56.63 40.50
CA ALA A 29 -41.49 57.04 40.68
C ALA A 29 -42.08 56.64 42.03
N GLY A 30 -41.22 56.18 43.01
CA GLY A 30 -41.62 55.88 44.39
C GLY A 30 -42.12 54.45 44.63
N ALA A 31 -42.06 53.55 43.68
CA ALA A 31 -42.48 52.15 43.81
C ALA A 31 -41.30 51.20 43.96
N GLU A 32 -40.58 51.23 45.11
CA GLU A 32 -39.35 50.48 45.32
C GLU A 32 -39.50 48.98 45.13
N PHE A 33 -40.55 48.37 45.69
CA PHE A 33 -40.82 46.92 45.52
C PHE A 33 -41.18 46.53 44.07
N ALA A 34 -41.93 47.37 43.34
CA ALA A 34 -42.27 47.16 41.97
C ALA A 34 -41.03 47.22 41.03
N GLY A 35 -40.11 48.17 41.30
CA GLY A 35 -38.86 48.30 40.57
C GLY A 35 -38.00 47.06 40.71
N ALA A 36 -37.83 46.54 41.93
CA ALA A 36 -37.07 45.30 42.17
C ALA A 36 -37.72 44.05 41.50
N ALA A 37 -39.03 43.92 41.56
CA ALA A 37 -39.78 42.86 40.95
C ALA A 37 -39.65 42.85 39.41
N ILE A 38 -39.73 44.03 38.78
CA ILE A 38 -39.53 44.20 37.33
C ILE A 38 -38.13 43.82 36.94
N PHE A 39 -37.10 44.18 37.72
CA PHE A 39 -35.72 43.82 37.45
C PHE A 39 -35.49 42.29 37.45
N VAL A 40 -36.00 41.59 38.45
CA VAL A 40 -35.92 40.13 38.55
C VAL A 40 -36.65 39.46 37.37
N LEU A 41 -37.83 39.97 37.02
CA LEU A 41 -38.62 39.43 35.92
C LEU A 41 -37.94 39.64 34.56
N THR A 42 -37.27 40.79 34.36
CA THR A 42 -36.48 41.06 33.15
C THR A 42 -35.24 40.16 33.03
N ILE A 43 -34.56 39.89 34.15
CA ILE A 43 -33.45 38.94 34.14
C ILE A 43 -33.92 37.55 33.71
N LEU A 44 -35.02 37.09 34.29
CA LEU A 44 -35.60 35.77 33.96
C LEU A 44 -36.05 35.71 32.50
N PHE A 45 -36.70 36.75 32.00
CA PHE A 45 -37.11 36.87 30.61
C PHE A 45 -35.92 36.97 29.65
N ALA A 46 -34.90 37.74 29.97
CA ALA A 46 -33.67 37.85 29.20
C ALA A 46 -32.96 36.50 29.10
N ALA A 47 -32.87 35.75 30.22
CA ALA A 47 -32.28 34.41 30.24
C ALA A 47 -33.07 33.41 29.35
N LEU A 48 -34.40 33.48 29.40
CA LEU A 48 -35.27 32.61 28.60
C LEU A 48 -35.14 32.93 27.11
N VAL A 49 -35.16 34.21 26.71
CA VAL A 49 -35.01 34.62 25.30
C VAL A 49 -33.59 34.28 24.77
N SER A 50 -32.56 34.57 25.56
CA SER A 50 -31.18 34.25 25.19
C SER A 50 -30.97 32.73 25.01
N SER A 51 -31.59 31.91 25.84
CA SER A 51 -31.53 30.46 25.74
C SER A 51 -32.35 29.90 24.56
N SER A 52 -33.38 30.65 24.10
CA SER A 52 -34.22 30.26 22.96
C SER A 52 -33.52 30.39 21.61
N ILE A 53 -32.56 31.30 21.49
CA ILE A 53 -31.90 31.59 20.22
C ILE A 53 -30.68 30.71 20.04
N ARG A 54 -30.68 29.95 18.95
CA ARG A 54 -29.56 29.11 18.56
C ARG A 54 -29.15 29.40 17.10
N ILE A 55 -27.87 29.27 16.84
CA ILE A 55 -27.29 29.43 15.49
C ILE A 55 -26.62 28.14 15.13
N ALA A 56 -26.94 27.62 13.95
CA ALA A 56 -26.31 26.47 13.37
C ALA A 56 -25.39 26.90 12.23
N ASP A 57 -24.23 26.29 12.14
CA ASP A 57 -23.31 26.44 11.02
C ASP A 57 -23.93 25.81 9.76
N GLN A 58 -23.44 26.22 8.57
CA GLN A 58 -23.96 25.77 7.29
C GLN A 58 -23.93 24.23 7.12
N TRP A 59 -22.96 23.60 7.73
CA TRP A 59 -22.74 22.14 7.67
C TRP A 59 -23.37 21.38 8.84
N SER A 60 -23.91 22.07 9.84
CA SER A 60 -24.49 21.50 11.05
C SER A 60 -26.00 21.47 10.97
N LYS A 61 -26.58 20.31 11.24
CA LYS A 61 -28.03 20.16 11.44
C LYS A 61 -28.35 19.76 12.87
N ALA A 62 -29.28 20.48 13.50
CA ALA A 62 -29.74 20.21 14.84
C ALA A 62 -30.97 19.33 14.82
N VAL A 63 -30.93 18.23 15.55
CA VAL A 63 -32.10 17.38 15.77
C VAL A 63 -32.87 17.93 16.98
N VAL A 64 -34.06 18.47 16.76
CA VAL A 64 -34.89 19.05 17.82
C VAL A 64 -35.90 18.05 18.28
N LEU A 65 -35.88 17.73 19.58
CA LEU A 65 -36.88 16.91 20.26
C LEU A 65 -37.79 17.79 21.10
N ARG A 66 -39.11 17.62 20.99
CA ARG A 66 -40.11 18.27 21.88
C ARG A 66 -40.69 17.20 22.81
N LEU A 67 -40.46 17.34 24.11
CA LEU A 67 -40.92 16.39 25.12
C LEU A 67 -40.51 14.91 24.74
N GLY A 68 -39.30 14.73 24.22
CA GLY A 68 -38.78 13.43 23.82
C GLY A 68 -39.23 12.93 22.44
N LYS A 69 -40.19 13.61 21.77
CA LYS A 69 -40.63 13.24 20.40
C LYS A 69 -39.87 14.09 19.37
N PHE A 70 -39.49 13.49 18.25
CA PHE A 70 -38.90 14.20 17.11
C PHE A 70 -39.89 15.26 16.60
N ARG A 71 -39.43 16.51 16.52
CA ARG A 71 -40.21 17.64 15.98
C ARG A 71 -39.74 18.00 14.58
N ALA A 72 -38.50 18.40 14.46
CA ALA A 72 -37.93 18.92 13.23
C ALA A 72 -36.41 18.79 13.19
N LEU A 73 -35.87 18.86 11.98
CA LEU A 73 -34.48 19.11 11.70
C LEU A 73 -34.31 20.59 11.41
N GLU A 74 -33.66 21.30 12.31
CA GLU A 74 -33.33 22.71 12.07
C GLU A 74 -32.00 22.78 11.30
N GLY A 75 -32.04 23.54 10.21
CA GLY A 75 -30.92 23.71 9.30
C GLY A 75 -29.98 24.86 9.64
N PRO A 76 -29.13 25.25 8.72
CA PRO A 76 -28.18 26.33 8.91
C PRO A 76 -28.89 27.67 9.12
N GLY A 77 -28.31 28.49 10.01
CA GLY A 77 -28.78 29.81 10.31
C GLY A 77 -29.33 29.95 11.72
N LEU A 78 -30.14 30.99 11.92
CA LEU A 78 -30.76 31.32 13.20
C LEU A 78 -32.10 30.59 13.31
N PHE A 79 -32.27 29.83 14.39
CA PHE A 79 -33.55 29.18 14.72
C PHE A 79 -33.90 29.34 16.19
N PHE A 80 -35.18 29.16 16.49
CA PHE A 80 -35.73 29.38 17.82
C PHE A 80 -36.16 28.03 18.43
N ILE A 81 -35.72 27.83 19.66
CA ILE A 81 -36.10 26.68 20.48
C ILE A 81 -36.88 27.17 21.68
N ILE A 82 -37.87 26.43 22.11
CA ILE A 82 -38.56 26.72 23.38
C ILE A 82 -37.76 26.05 24.49
N PRO A 83 -36.96 26.83 25.31
CA PRO A 83 -36.22 26.24 26.41
C PRO A 83 -37.17 25.48 27.33
N ILE A 84 -36.71 24.41 27.99
CA ILE A 84 -37.47 23.53 28.87
C ILE A 84 -38.34 22.46 28.11
N ILE A 85 -38.96 22.82 26.99
CA ILE A 85 -39.85 21.92 26.26
C ILE A 85 -39.09 21.21 25.13
N GLU A 86 -38.13 21.91 24.50
CA GLU A 86 -37.36 21.43 23.37
C GLU A 86 -35.91 21.25 23.76
N THR A 87 -35.35 20.14 23.32
CA THR A 87 -33.95 19.76 23.55
C THR A 87 -33.27 19.42 22.26
N ILE A 88 -31.99 19.73 22.14
CA ILE A 88 -31.14 19.29 21.02
C ILE A 88 -30.15 18.24 21.55
N PRO A 89 -30.44 16.94 21.40
CA PRO A 89 -29.52 15.89 21.84
C PRO A 89 -28.32 15.78 20.95
N TYR A 90 -28.48 15.98 19.62
CA TYR A 90 -27.43 15.75 18.62
C TYR A 90 -27.29 16.92 17.66
N TRP A 91 -26.05 17.27 17.40
CA TRP A 91 -25.61 18.11 16.29
C TRP A 91 -24.92 17.23 15.28
N ILE A 92 -25.43 17.19 14.07
CA ILE A 92 -24.96 16.31 12.99
C ILE A 92 -24.23 17.13 11.95
N ASP A 93 -22.98 16.76 11.67
CA ASP A 93 -22.18 17.31 10.58
C ASP A 93 -22.53 16.60 9.28
N THR A 94 -22.88 17.36 8.24
CA THR A 94 -23.26 16.84 6.92
C THR A 94 -22.11 16.84 5.92
N ARG A 95 -20.89 17.22 6.33
CA ARG A 95 -19.71 17.15 5.51
C ARG A 95 -19.26 15.71 5.33
N VAL A 96 -18.33 15.52 4.41
CA VAL A 96 -17.65 14.24 4.26
C VAL A 96 -16.77 13.99 5.48
N LEU A 97 -17.00 12.87 6.12
CA LEU A 97 -16.24 12.38 7.26
C LEU A 97 -15.37 11.21 6.82
N THR A 98 -14.23 11.07 7.48
CA THR A 98 -13.29 9.96 7.23
C THR A 98 -13.17 9.11 8.48
N SER A 99 -13.22 7.79 8.31
CA SER A 99 -13.00 6.83 9.40
C SER A 99 -12.01 5.77 8.95
N SER A 100 -10.94 5.58 9.71
CA SER A 100 -10.00 4.49 9.50
C SER A 100 -10.48 3.26 10.26
N PHE A 101 -10.33 2.08 9.65
CA PHE A 101 -10.65 0.81 10.28
C PHE A 101 -9.66 -0.27 9.83
N LYS A 102 -9.51 -1.29 10.66
CA LYS A 102 -8.50 -2.34 10.47
C LYS A 102 -9.12 -3.71 10.61
N ALA A 103 -8.63 -4.65 9.84
CA ALA A 103 -8.92 -6.07 10.03
C ALA A 103 -7.61 -6.81 10.33
N GLU A 104 -7.39 -7.10 11.61
CA GLU A 104 -6.19 -7.77 12.08
C GLU A 104 -6.35 -9.28 12.00
N LYS A 105 -5.27 -9.97 11.60
CA LYS A 105 -5.14 -11.45 11.56
C LYS A 105 -6.32 -12.14 10.89
N THR A 106 -6.79 -11.56 9.79
CA THR A 106 -7.89 -12.14 9.03
C THR A 106 -7.32 -13.08 7.97
N LEU A 107 -7.92 -14.26 7.83
CA LEU A 107 -7.51 -15.23 6.83
C LEU A 107 -8.15 -14.89 5.48
N THR A 108 -7.32 -14.86 4.45
CA THR A 108 -7.77 -14.80 3.04
C THR A 108 -8.38 -16.12 2.62
N LYS A 109 -8.97 -16.19 1.42
CA LYS A 109 -9.45 -17.44 0.82
C LYS A 109 -8.34 -18.50 0.71
N ASP A 110 -7.10 -18.07 0.52
CA ASP A 110 -5.90 -18.94 0.44
C ASP A 110 -5.34 -19.31 1.82
N THR A 111 -6.10 -19.05 2.90
CA THR A 111 -5.68 -19.31 4.29
C THR A 111 -4.45 -18.55 4.76
N VAL A 112 -4.08 -17.47 4.08
CA VAL A 112 -2.97 -16.60 4.48
C VAL A 112 -3.49 -15.55 5.48
N PRO A 113 -2.89 -15.44 6.68
CA PRO A 113 -3.25 -14.40 7.63
C PRO A 113 -2.71 -13.05 7.12
N VAL A 114 -3.59 -12.05 7.07
CA VAL A 114 -3.26 -10.68 6.64
C VAL A 114 -3.80 -9.66 7.62
N ASP A 115 -3.10 -8.54 7.73
CA ASP A 115 -3.58 -7.35 8.42
C ASP A 115 -3.87 -6.29 7.35
N VAL A 116 -5.10 -5.80 7.31
CA VAL A 116 -5.54 -4.84 6.28
C VAL A 116 -6.03 -3.57 6.93
N ASP A 117 -5.46 -2.46 6.51
CA ASP A 117 -5.87 -1.11 6.88
C ASP A 117 -6.66 -0.49 5.74
N ALA A 118 -7.81 0.10 6.08
CA ALA A 118 -8.67 0.78 5.12
C ALA A 118 -9.23 2.10 5.68
N VAL A 119 -9.61 2.98 4.78
CA VAL A 119 -10.22 4.27 5.08
C VAL A 119 -11.56 4.36 4.38
N LEU A 120 -12.56 4.79 5.12
CA LEU A 120 -13.92 5.01 4.65
C LEU A 120 -14.19 6.51 4.54
N PHE A 121 -14.70 6.94 3.40
CA PHE A 121 -15.23 8.29 3.17
C PHE A 121 -16.75 8.22 3.10
N TRP A 122 -17.41 8.92 3.98
CA TRP A 122 -18.86 8.84 4.13
C TRP A 122 -19.47 10.18 4.53
N LYS A 123 -20.75 10.34 4.28
CA LYS A 123 -21.52 11.53 4.68
C LYS A 123 -22.92 11.13 5.15
N ILE A 124 -23.48 11.97 6.00
CA ILE A 124 -24.86 11.81 6.46
C ILE A 124 -25.80 12.52 5.47
N VAL A 125 -26.69 11.76 4.85
CA VAL A 125 -27.71 12.26 3.92
C VAL A 125 -28.99 12.58 4.67
N ASP A 126 -29.44 11.66 5.52
CA ASP A 126 -30.61 11.87 6.37
C ASP A 126 -30.21 11.91 7.86
N PRO A 127 -30.02 13.12 8.43
CA PRO A 127 -29.68 13.28 9.83
C PRO A 127 -30.75 12.78 10.80
N LYS A 128 -32.01 12.71 10.36
CA LYS A 128 -33.08 12.16 11.19
C LYS A 128 -32.90 10.68 11.42
N MET A 129 -32.64 9.94 10.35
CA MET A 129 -32.40 8.49 10.45
C MET A 129 -31.13 8.21 11.27
N ALA A 130 -30.06 8.97 11.03
CA ALA A 130 -28.81 8.81 11.75
C ALA A 130 -28.95 9.03 13.27
N ALA A 131 -29.79 9.99 13.67
CA ALA A 131 -29.98 10.30 15.10
C ALA A 131 -30.99 9.40 15.82
N LEU A 132 -31.99 8.88 15.10
CA LEU A 132 -33.10 8.13 15.73
C LEU A 132 -32.94 6.62 15.64
N ASN A 133 -32.28 6.11 14.58
CA ASN A 133 -32.15 4.68 14.35
C ASN A 133 -30.89 4.09 15.00
N VAL A 134 -29.86 4.92 15.25
CA VAL A 134 -28.59 4.46 15.80
C VAL A 134 -28.16 5.38 16.95
N ALA A 135 -27.78 4.78 18.08
CA ALA A 135 -27.34 5.54 19.25
C ALA A 135 -25.98 6.23 19.03
N ASP A 136 -25.03 5.52 18.42
CA ASP A 136 -23.72 6.04 18.04
C ASP A 136 -23.40 5.54 16.61
N TYR A 137 -23.70 6.40 15.65
CA TYR A 137 -23.51 6.09 14.24
C TYR A 137 -22.02 5.99 13.85
N GLN A 138 -21.14 6.73 14.53
CA GLN A 138 -19.69 6.70 14.23
C GLN A 138 -19.09 5.34 14.57
N THR A 139 -19.37 4.84 15.76
CA THR A 139 -18.94 3.52 16.19
C THR A 139 -19.61 2.40 15.40
N ALA A 140 -20.91 2.54 15.11
CA ALA A 140 -21.66 1.55 14.33
C ALA A 140 -21.11 1.38 12.90
N ILE A 141 -20.78 2.50 12.22
CA ILE A 141 -20.13 2.48 10.90
C ILE A 141 -18.77 1.78 10.98
N GLY A 142 -17.97 2.09 12.00
CA GLY A 142 -16.67 1.45 12.19
C GLY A 142 -16.79 -0.07 12.28
N TRP A 143 -17.73 -0.59 13.07
CA TRP A 143 -17.98 -2.02 13.20
C TRP A 143 -18.55 -2.64 11.93
N ALA A 144 -19.48 -1.97 11.26
CA ALA A 144 -20.04 -2.44 9.99
C ALA A 144 -18.95 -2.55 8.92
N SER A 145 -18.06 -1.56 8.84
CA SER A 145 -16.94 -1.52 7.90
C SER A 145 -15.91 -2.60 8.21
N GLN A 146 -15.53 -2.76 9.48
CA GLN A 146 -14.61 -3.80 9.91
C GLN A 146 -15.14 -5.20 9.60
N THR A 147 -16.44 -5.43 9.83
CA THR A 147 -17.07 -6.72 9.53
C THR A 147 -17.14 -6.96 8.02
N ALA A 148 -17.48 -5.93 7.23
CA ALA A 148 -17.50 -6.04 5.78
C ALA A 148 -16.11 -6.33 5.23
N LEU A 149 -15.07 -5.70 5.78
CA LEU A 149 -13.69 -5.94 5.38
C LEU A 149 -13.28 -7.39 5.61
N ARG A 150 -13.59 -7.95 6.79
CA ARG A 150 -13.33 -9.38 7.07
C ARG A 150 -14.07 -10.31 6.12
N ASP A 151 -15.32 -10.01 5.81
CA ASP A 151 -16.14 -10.79 4.87
C ASP A 151 -15.55 -10.81 3.46
N VAL A 152 -15.04 -9.66 2.99
CA VAL A 152 -14.42 -9.54 1.66
C VAL A 152 -13.06 -10.21 1.63
N ILE A 153 -12.20 -9.99 2.64
CA ILE A 153 -10.89 -10.64 2.75
C ILE A 153 -11.04 -12.17 2.70
N GLY A 154 -11.98 -12.72 3.49
CA GLY A 154 -12.19 -14.17 3.53
C GLY A 154 -12.68 -14.79 2.21
N LYS A 155 -13.18 -13.98 1.28
CA LYS A 155 -13.65 -14.42 -0.06
C LYS A 155 -12.64 -14.14 -1.17
N THR A 156 -11.60 -13.36 -0.90
CA THR A 156 -10.64 -12.88 -1.89
C THR A 156 -9.30 -13.60 -1.73
N MET A 157 -8.62 -13.89 -2.84
CA MET A 157 -7.26 -14.42 -2.84
C MET A 157 -6.26 -13.30 -2.58
N LEU A 158 -5.10 -13.65 -2.03
CA LEU A 158 -4.06 -12.66 -1.72
C LEU A 158 -3.57 -11.92 -2.98
N CYS A 159 -3.39 -12.64 -4.10
CA CYS A 159 -3.00 -12.01 -5.36
C CYS A 159 -4.01 -10.97 -5.83
N ASP A 160 -5.32 -11.29 -5.74
CA ASP A 160 -6.39 -10.35 -6.10
C ASP A 160 -6.41 -9.12 -5.20
N MET A 161 -6.01 -9.27 -3.92
CA MET A 161 -5.91 -8.14 -2.98
C MET A 161 -4.76 -7.19 -3.31
N LEU A 162 -3.66 -7.72 -3.82
CA LEU A 162 -2.48 -6.93 -4.17
C LEU A 162 -2.62 -6.22 -5.53
N GLU A 163 -3.22 -6.90 -6.51
CA GLU A 163 -3.33 -6.42 -7.89
C GLU A 163 -4.66 -5.71 -8.18
N GLY A 164 -5.75 -6.14 -7.53
CA GLY A 164 -7.12 -5.70 -7.81
C GLY A 164 -7.74 -4.84 -6.71
N ARG A 165 -7.00 -3.92 -6.09
CA ARG A 165 -7.48 -3.08 -4.98
C ARG A 165 -8.77 -2.34 -5.30
N ASP A 166 -8.93 -1.85 -6.52
CA ASP A 166 -10.13 -1.13 -6.96
C ASP A 166 -11.39 -1.99 -6.88
N LYS A 167 -11.30 -3.26 -7.30
CA LYS A 167 -12.44 -4.21 -7.23
C LYS A 167 -12.87 -4.50 -5.79
N ILE A 168 -11.90 -4.57 -4.88
CA ILE A 168 -12.14 -4.79 -3.47
C ILE A 168 -12.78 -3.56 -2.85
N SER A 169 -12.28 -2.37 -3.17
CA SER A 169 -12.82 -1.09 -2.75
C SER A 169 -14.28 -0.92 -3.18
N ASP A 170 -14.61 -1.24 -4.42
CA ASP A 170 -15.98 -1.22 -4.95
C ASP A 170 -16.91 -2.24 -4.26
N ALA A 171 -16.39 -3.45 -4.01
CA ALA A 171 -17.16 -4.48 -3.32
C ALA A 171 -17.42 -4.08 -1.85
N LEU A 172 -16.43 -3.54 -1.17
CA LEU A 172 -16.55 -3.01 0.18
C LEU A 172 -17.56 -1.87 0.24
N GLN A 173 -17.46 -0.91 -0.67
CA GLN A 173 -18.36 0.22 -0.75
C GLN A 173 -19.83 -0.26 -0.83
N LYS A 174 -20.13 -1.18 -1.74
CA LYS A 174 -21.50 -1.71 -1.92
C LYS A 174 -22.03 -2.42 -0.68
N ILE A 175 -21.18 -3.21 -0.01
CA ILE A 175 -21.59 -3.96 1.19
C ILE A 175 -21.82 -3.01 2.37
N ILE A 176 -20.93 -2.03 2.55
CA ILE A 176 -21.04 -1.09 3.66
C ILE A 176 -22.23 -0.14 3.41
N ASP A 177 -22.39 0.38 2.20
CA ASP A 177 -23.48 1.27 1.83
C ASP A 177 -24.84 0.61 2.05
N ALA A 178 -25.03 -0.64 1.61
CA ALA A 178 -26.24 -1.41 1.87
C ALA A 178 -26.55 -1.61 3.36
N ARG A 179 -25.53 -1.67 4.22
CA ARG A 179 -25.70 -1.79 5.68
C ARG A 179 -25.98 -0.46 6.35
N THR A 180 -25.49 0.66 5.80
CA THR A 180 -25.60 2.00 6.39
C THR A 180 -26.75 2.82 5.82
N GLU A 181 -27.30 2.43 4.68
CA GLU A 181 -28.49 3.04 4.06
C GLU A 181 -29.69 3.18 5.02
N PRO A 182 -30.08 2.15 5.84
CA PRO A 182 -31.13 2.28 6.84
C PRO A 182 -30.89 3.32 7.92
N TRP A 183 -29.64 3.75 8.06
CA TRP A 183 -29.21 4.77 9.03
C TRP A 183 -29.14 6.17 8.41
N GLY A 184 -29.50 6.30 7.12
CA GLY A 184 -29.40 7.57 6.39
C GLY A 184 -27.98 8.04 6.11
N ILE A 185 -27.02 7.12 6.04
CA ILE A 185 -25.62 7.37 5.81
C ILE A 185 -25.25 6.80 4.44
N ASN A 186 -24.57 7.59 3.64
CA ASN A 186 -24.10 7.21 2.31
C ASN A 186 -22.58 7.09 2.32
N VAL A 187 -22.09 5.99 1.81
CA VAL A 187 -20.66 5.71 1.61
C VAL A 187 -20.22 6.23 0.25
N ILE A 188 -19.27 7.16 0.25
CA ILE A 188 -18.75 7.78 -0.98
C ILE A 188 -17.73 6.88 -1.63
N SER A 189 -16.71 6.48 -0.85
CA SER A 189 -15.67 5.55 -1.29
C SER A 189 -15.06 4.81 -0.10
N VAL A 190 -14.49 3.67 -0.38
CA VAL A 190 -13.65 2.91 0.55
C VAL A 190 -12.31 2.71 -0.12
N GLU A 191 -11.23 2.97 0.57
CA GLU A 191 -9.88 2.82 0.04
C GLU A 191 -9.09 1.89 0.93
N VAL A 192 -8.55 0.83 0.34
CA VAL A 192 -7.60 -0.07 1.01
C VAL A 192 -6.24 0.60 1.00
N LYS A 193 -5.72 0.89 2.18
CA LYS A 193 -4.46 1.58 2.36
C LYS A 193 -3.28 0.63 2.28
N ASP A 194 -3.17 -0.26 3.25
CA ASP A 194 -2.06 -1.18 3.38
C ASP A 194 -2.56 -2.60 3.62
N VAL A 195 -1.85 -3.58 3.03
CA VAL A 195 -2.05 -5.01 3.25
C VAL A 195 -0.73 -5.56 3.76
N LEU A 196 -0.69 -5.92 5.04
CA LEU A 196 0.48 -6.48 5.70
C LEU A 196 0.35 -7.98 5.75
N ILE A 197 1.39 -8.67 5.30
CA ILE A 197 1.52 -10.12 5.37
C ILE A 197 2.65 -10.49 6.35
N PRO A 198 2.63 -11.66 6.98
CA PRO A 198 3.72 -12.12 7.83
C PRO A 198 5.05 -12.21 7.07
N ALA A 199 6.15 -11.74 7.66
CA ALA A 199 7.46 -11.68 7.03
C ALA A 199 7.93 -13.03 6.46
N ALA A 200 7.64 -14.14 7.12
CA ALA A 200 7.99 -15.48 6.64
C ALA A 200 7.31 -15.84 5.30
N LEU A 201 6.11 -15.29 5.05
CA LEU A 201 5.39 -15.49 3.78
C LEU A 201 5.84 -14.49 2.72
N GLU A 202 6.23 -13.28 3.12
CA GLU A 202 6.77 -12.27 2.23
C GLU A 202 8.02 -12.76 1.53
N ASP A 203 8.96 -13.36 2.26
CA ASP A 203 10.17 -13.97 1.72
C ASP A 203 9.84 -15.08 0.71
N ALA A 204 8.93 -16.00 1.06
CA ALA A 204 8.52 -17.10 0.18
C ALA A 204 7.86 -16.57 -1.12
N MET A 205 6.98 -15.59 -1.03
CA MET A 205 6.32 -14.97 -2.18
C MET A 205 7.30 -14.19 -3.05
N SER A 206 8.27 -13.50 -2.44
CA SER A 206 9.36 -12.83 -3.16
C SER A 206 10.17 -13.81 -3.99
N MET A 207 10.57 -14.95 -3.41
CA MET A 207 11.28 -16.01 -4.12
C MET A 207 10.43 -16.61 -5.25
N GLN A 208 9.15 -16.84 -5.02
CA GLN A 208 8.22 -17.33 -6.05
C GLN A 208 8.07 -16.31 -7.20
N ALA A 209 7.89 -15.04 -6.87
CA ALA A 209 7.79 -13.97 -7.86
C ALA A 209 9.10 -13.82 -8.68
N GLN A 210 10.24 -13.99 -8.03
CA GLN A 210 11.54 -13.97 -8.73
C GLN A 210 11.68 -15.17 -9.69
N ALA A 211 11.34 -16.36 -9.24
CA ALA A 211 11.38 -17.56 -10.08
C ALA A 211 10.43 -17.45 -11.29
N GLU A 212 9.24 -16.90 -11.10
CA GLU A 212 8.30 -16.69 -12.19
C GLU A 212 8.81 -15.63 -13.19
N ARG A 213 9.40 -14.52 -12.71
CA ARG A 213 10.05 -13.53 -13.60
C ARG A 213 11.21 -14.14 -14.38
N GLU A 214 12.04 -14.97 -13.74
CA GLU A 214 13.11 -15.68 -14.43
C GLU A 214 12.56 -16.65 -15.49
N ARG A 215 11.49 -17.38 -15.17
CA ARG A 215 10.81 -18.26 -16.13
C ARG A 215 10.30 -17.47 -17.34
N GLN A 216 9.63 -16.37 -17.10
CA GLN A 216 9.12 -15.48 -18.15
C GLN A 216 10.27 -14.89 -18.98
N ALA A 217 11.33 -14.43 -18.34
CA ALA A 217 12.50 -13.90 -19.03
C ALA A 217 13.15 -14.95 -19.95
N ARG A 218 13.27 -16.22 -19.50
CA ARG A 218 13.80 -17.32 -20.32
C ARG A 218 12.88 -17.65 -21.50
N VAL A 219 11.56 -17.60 -21.32
CA VAL A 219 10.59 -17.80 -22.42
C VAL A 219 10.73 -16.69 -23.46
N ILE A 220 10.78 -15.44 -23.02
CA ILE A 220 10.94 -14.26 -23.90
C ILE A 220 12.28 -14.35 -24.65
N LEU A 221 13.36 -14.74 -23.95
CA LEU A 221 14.69 -14.93 -24.58
C LEU A 221 14.63 -16.02 -25.65
N GLY A 222 14.04 -17.19 -25.34
CA GLY A 222 13.89 -18.28 -26.30
C GLY A 222 13.02 -17.91 -27.52
N ASP A 223 11.94 -17.16 -27.31
CA ASP A 223 11.14 -16.63 -28.41
C ASP A 223 11.92 -15.60 -29.24
N SER A 224 12.72 -14.76 -28.61
CA SER A 224 13.60 -13.81 -29.28
C SER A 224 14.65 -14.55 -30.13
N GLU A 225 15.32 -15.55 -29.54
CA GLU A 225 16.28 -16.40 -30.28
C GLU A 225 15.64 -17.11 -31.48
N ARG A 226 14.43 -17.64 -31.33
CA ARG A 226 13.67 -18.23 -32.41
C ARG A 226 13.38 -17.24 -33.54
N GLN A 227 12.92 -16.04 -33.19
CA GLN A 227 12.67 -14.96 -34.17
C GLN A 227 13.95 -14.52 -34.88
N VAL A 228 15.06 -14.41 -34.16
CA VAL A 228 16.37 -14.09 -34.73
C VAL A 228 16.83 -15.21 -35.67
N ALA A 229 16.70 -16.47 -35.26
CA ALA A 229 17.07 -17.63 -36.12
C ALA A 229 16.20 -17.69 -37.40
N GLU A 230 14.90 -17.37 -37.29
CA GLU A 230 14.01 -17.29 -38.45
C GLU A 230 14.45 -16.20 -39.45
N LYS A 231 14.79 -15.01 -38.90
CA LYS A 231 15.31 -13.90 -39.71
C LYS A 231 16.66 -14.22 -40.35
N PHE A 232 17.54 -14.91 -39.63
CA PHE A 232 18.79 -15.40 -40.22
C PHE A 232 18.53 -16.45 -41.30
N GLY A 233 17.54 -17.35 -41.11
CA GLY A 233 17.13 -18.30 -42.14
C GLY A 233 16.57 -17.64 -43.41
N GLU A 234 15.77 -16.56 -43.25
CA GLU A 234 15.29 -15.77 -44.39
C GLU A 234 16.47 -15.09 -45.11
N ALA A 235 17.37 -14.44 -44.36
CA ALA A 235 18.55 -13.79 -44.91
C ALA A 235 19.47 -14.78 -45.64
N ALA A 236 19.67 -15.99 -45.10
CA ALA A 236 20.50 -17.02 -45.69
C ALA A 236 19.98 -17.44 -47.08
N LYS A 237 18.66 -17.51 -47.31
CA LYS A 237 18.07 -17.79 -48.62
C LYS A 237 18.52 -16.80 -49.69
N THR A 238 18.75 -15.54 -49.35
CA THR A 238 19.20 -14.47 -50.25
C THR A 238 20.68 -14.69 -50.69
N TYR A 239 21.47 -15.37 -49.86
CA TYR A 239 22.91 -15.60 -50.14
C TYR A 239 23.20 -16.91 -50.83
N ILE A 240 22.26 -17.88 -50.89
CA ILE A 240 22.45 -19.21 -51.52
C ILE A 240 22.92 -19.10 -52.96
N ASN A 241 22.42 -18.10 -53.72
CA ASN A 241 22.73 -17.94 -55.15
C ASN A 241 23.82 -16.88 -55.40
N ASN A 242 24.46 -16.32 -54.36
CA ASN A 242 25.44 -15.24 -54.52
C ASN A 242 26.60 -15.39 -53.53
N PRO A 243 27.58 -16.25 -53.82
CA PRO A 243 28.71 -16.52 -52.92
C PRO A 243 29.59 -15.30 -52.67
N VAL A 244 29.65 -14.35 -53.60
CA VAL A 244 30.43 -13.12 -53.44
C VAL A 244 29.80 -12.23 -52.34
N ALA A 245 28.46 -12.10 -52.36
CA ALA A 245 27.74 -11.35 -51.33
C ALA A 245 27.89 -11.98 -49.95
N LEU A 246 27.88 -13.30 -49.85
CA LEU A 246 28.14 -14.03 -48.60
C LEU A 246 29.53 -13.71 -48.03
N HIS A 247 30.56 -13.71 -48.90
CA HIS A 247 31.94 -13.40 -48.52
C HIS A 247 32.10 -11.95 -48.02
N LEU A 248 31.52 -11.00 -48.76
CA LEU A 248 31.52 -9.59 -48.33
C LEU A 248 30.77 -9.40 -47.01
N ARG A 249 29.66 -10.10 -46.79
CA ARG A 249 28.93 -10.03 -45.52
C ARG A 249 29.76 -10.60 -44.38
N ALA A 250 30.44 -11.72 -44.55
CA ALA A 250 31.34 -12.29 -43.57
C ALA A 250 32.47 -11.35 -43.15
N MET A 251 33.11 -10.74 -44.18
CA MET A 251 34.16 -9.70 -43.91
C MET A 251 33.64 -8.51 -43.19
N ASN A 252 32.44 -8.02 -43.50
CA ASN A 252 31.82 -6.90 -42.84
C ASN A 252 31.45 -7.20 -41.37
N MET A 253 30.94 -8.40 -41.09
CA MET A 253 30.65 -8.85 -39.72
C MET A 253 31.94 -8.93 -38.88
N LEU A 254 33.00 -9.45 -39.47
CA LEU A 254 34.32 -9.57 -38.83
C LEU A 254 34.89 -8.17 -38.54
N TYR A 255 34.80 -7.25 -39.47
CA TYR A 255 35.19 -5.86 -39.28
C TYR A 255 34.39 -5.15 -38.17
N GLU A 256 33.08 -5.36 -38.14
CA GLU A 256 32.19 -4.77 -37.15
C GLU A 256 32.44 -5.35 -35.74
N GLY A 257 32.71 -6.66 -35.64
CA GLY A 257 33.09 -7.30 -34.38
C GLY A 257 34.42 -6.81 -33.84
N LEU A 258 35.42 -6.61 -34.70
CA LEU A 258 36.74 -6.03 -34.32
C LEU A 258 36.65 -4.56 -33.92
N LYS A 259 35.70 -3.80 -34.50
CA LYS A 259 35.50 -2.38 -34.16
C LYS A 259 34.80 -2.20 -32.80
N GLN A 260 33.92 -3.09 -32.41
CA GLN A 260 33.16 -2.95 -31.16
C GLN A 260 33.91 -3.43 -29.93
N ASN A 261 34.71 -4.49 -30.06
CA ASN A 261 35.51 -5.05 -28.95
C ASN A 261 36.87 -5.53 -29.47
N SER A 262 37.95 -5.09 -28.87
CA SER A 262 39.33 -5.64 -29.12
C SER A 262 39.46 -7.07 -28.58
N THR A 263 38.50 -7.91 -28.84
CA THR A 263 38.45 -9.29 -28.30
C THR A 263 38.97 -10.28 -29.34
N ILE A 264 39.75 -11.23 -28.88
CA ILE A 264 40.29 -12.30 -29.72
C ILE A 264 39.13 -13.15 -30.20
N VAL A 265 38.86 -13.17 -31.52
CA VAL A 265 37.84 -14.02 -32.13
C VAL A 265 38.48 -15.36 -32.49
N ILE A 266 38.10 -16.41 -31.78
CA ILE A 266 38.53 -17.80 -32.12
C ILE A 266 37.58 -18.32 -33.16
N VAL A 267 38.04 -18.43 -34.41
CA VAL A 267 37.29 -19.00 -35.52
C VAL A 267 37.75 -20.44 -35.74
N PRO A 268 36.83 -21.44 -35.76
CA PRO A 268 37.20 -22.83 -36.10
C PRO A 268 37.85 -22.92 -37.50
N SER A 269 38.85 -23.72 -37.66
CA SER A 269 39.57 -23.87 -38.94
C SER A 269 38.65 -24.24 -40.10
N SER A 270 37.65 -25.06 -39.87
CA SER A 270 36.62 -25.42 -40.86
C SER A 270 35.78 -24.22 -41.36
N ALA A 271 35.53 -23.25 -40.50
CA ALA A 271 34.84 -22.02 -40.91
C ALA A 271 35.75 -21.08 -41.69
N VAL A 272 37.06 -21.07 -41.40
CA VAL A 272 38.08 -20.32 -42.14
C VAL A 272 38.23 -20.89 -43.53
N GLU A 273 38.22 -22.20 -43.68
CA GLU A 273 38.31 -22.87 -44.97
C GLU A 273 37.05 -22.64 -45.83
N SER A 274 35.86 -22.75 -45.24
CA SER A 274 34.58 -22.49 -45.92
C SER A 274 34.42 -21.02 -46.36
N MET A 275 35.07 -20.11 -45.68
CA MET A 275 35.11 -18.68 -46.02
C MET A 275 36.28 -18.34 -46.97
N GLN A 276 37.13 -19.29 -47.37
CA GLN A 276 38.34 -19.05 -48.15
C GLN A 276 39.29 -18.03 -47.55
N LEU A 277 39.20 -17.78 -46.26
CA LEU A 277 40.03 -16.85 -45.54
C LEU A 277 41.42 -17.39 -45.21
N GLY A 278 41.62 -18.71 -45.25
CA GLY A 278 42.87 -19.38 -44.94
C GLY A 278 44.08 -18.93 -45.83
N GLY A 279 43.79 -18.64 -47.11
CA GLY A 279 44.81 -18.13 -48.04
C GLY A 279 45.25 -16.70 -47.72
N MET A 280 44.38 -15.86 -47.20
CA MET A 280 44.70 -14.47 -46.86
C MET A 280 45.43 -14.34 -45.52
N VAL A 281 45.09 -15.18 -44.53
CA VAL A 281 45.79 -15.20 -43.22
C VAL A 281 47.25 -15.66 -43.37
N GLY A 282 47.48 -16.61 -44.27
CA GLY A 282 48.86 -17.02 -44.62
C GLY A 282 49.68 -15.92 -45.23
N LEU A 283 49.12 -15.12 -46.13
CA LEU A 283 49.75 -13.97 -46.75
C LEU A 283 50.01 -12.83 -45.78
N THR A 284 49.10 -12.54 -44.84
CA THR A 284 49.30 -11.48 -43.83
C THR A 284 50.30 -11.91 -42.78
N ALA A 285 50.37 -13.17 -42.38
CA ALA A 285 51.41 -13.69 -41.50
C ALA A 285 52.83 -13.60 -42.12
N LEU A 286 52.93 -13.83 -43.44
CA LEU A 286 54.17 -13.65 -44.20
C LEU A 286 54.59 -12.15 -44.30
N THR A 287 53.64 -11.26 -44.49
CA THR A 287 53.94 -9.81 -44.60
C THR A 287 54.22 -9.14 -43.26
N MET A 288 53.76 -9.73 -42.15
CA MET A 288 53.99 -9.17 -40.78
C MET A 288 55.25 -9.73 -40.10
N GLY A 289 56.05 -10.53 -40.79
CA GLY A 289 57.35 -10.95 -40.27
C GLY A 289 57.34 -11.86 -39.04
N ILE A 290 56.20 -12.54 -38.80
CA ILE A 290 56.08 -13.52 -37.70
C ILE A 290 56.63 -14.88 -38.09
N GLY A 291 57.44 -14.91 -39.09
CA GLY A 291 58.09 -16.12 -39.62
C GLY A 291 59.57 -16.12 -39.32
N GLN A 292 59.99 -16.00 -38.09
CA GLN A 292 61.38 -16.36 -37.78
C GLN A 292 61.54 -16.76 -36.34
N GLU A 293 62.11 -17.98 -36.27
CA GLU A 293 62.76 -18.68 -35.19
C GLU A 293 61.89 -19.60 -34.32
N ARG A 294 61.66 -20.77 -34.92
CA ARG A 294 61.80 -21.99 -34.13
C ARG A 294 62.80 -22.90 -34.84
N THR A 295 64.01 -22.77 -34.42
CA THR A 295 65.04 -23.78 -34.67
C THR A 295 64.60 -25.10 -34.08
N ILE A 296 64.57 -26.04 -34.96
CA ILE A 296 64.42 -27.47 -34.76
C ILE A 296 65.47 -27.93 -33.76
N SER A 297 65.05 -28.42 -32.60
CA SER A 297 65.90 -29.33 -31.82
C SER A 297 65.20 -30.69 -31.87
N GLU A 298 65.70 -31.52 -32.75
CA GLU A 298 65.56 -32.96 -32.72
C GLU A 298 66.16 -33.54 -31.45
N ALA A 299 65.39 -34.29 -30.73
CA ALA A 299 65.85 -35.34 -29.83
C ALA A 299 64.76 -36.46 -29.85
N LYS A 300 64.88 -37.35 -30.72
CA LYS A 300 65.24 -38.76 -30.59
C LYS A 300 64.54 -39.52 -29.47
N SER A 301 63.59 -40.36 -29.93
CA SER A 301 63.36 -41.78 -29.59
C SER A 301 63.46 -42.25 -28.14
N GLU A 302 62.48 -42.87 -27.59
CA GLU A 302 62.34 -44.34 -27.47
C GLU A 302 61.18 -44.64 -26.47
N PRO A 303 60.45 -45.73 -26.65
CA PRO A 303 59.38 -46.05 -25.71
C PRO A 303 59.94 -46.97 -24.61
N PRO A 304 59.49 -46.85 -23.36
CA PRO A 304 59.63 -47.95 -22.42
C PRO A 304 58.30 -48.59 -22.11
N ALA A 305 58.46 -49.90 -21.99
CA ALA A 305 57.51 -50.89 -21.59
C ALA A 305 56.95 -50.73 -20.17
N SER A 306 55.75 -51.26 -20.06
CA SER A 306 55.10 -51.98 -18.95
C SER A 306 55.60 -51.77 -17.53
N SER A 307 54.67 -51.52 -16.70
CA SER A 307 54.32 -52.17 -15.42
C SER A 307 54.04 -51.18 -14.31
N GLY A 308 52.99 -51.50 -13.56
CA GLY A 308 52.82 -50.88 -12.28
C GLY A 308 51.41 -50.34 -12.02
N ARG A 309 50.51 -51.21 -11.79
CA ARG A 309 49.21 -50.93 -11.16
C ARG A 309 49.47 -50.71 -9.66
N PRO A 310 49.11 -49.65 -9.04
CA PRO A 310 48.86 -49.60 -7.61
C PRO A 310 47.38 -49.55 -7.26
N PRO A 311 47.02 -49.87 -6.02
CA PRO A 311 45.71 -50.44 -5.69
C PRO A 311 44.62 -49.37 -5.47
N ALA A 312 43.44 -49.89 -5.58
CA ALA A 312 42.20 -49.20 -5.22
C ALA A 312 42.24 -48.67 -3.81
N SER A 313 41.92 -47.36 -3.64
CA SER A 313 41.56 -46.75 -2.38
C SER A 313 40.13 -46.27 -2.49
N GLU A 314 39.38 -46.84 -1.69
CA GLU A 314 38.02 -46.75 -1.23
C GLU A 314 37.20 -45.49 -1.53
N ALA A 315 36.01 -45.80 -1.95
CA ALA A 315 34.76 -45.07 -1.93
C ALA A 315 34.60 -44.04 -0.79
N GLY A 316 34.46 -42.78 -1.14
CA GLY A 316 33.79 -41.78 -0.34
C GLY A 316 32.30 -41.81 -0.59
N GLY A 317 31.55 -42.43 0.29
CA GLY A 317 30.09 -42.41 0.29
C GLY A 317 29.54 -41.03 0.60
N PRO A 318 28.25 -40.78 0.34
CA PRO A 318 27.65 -39.46 0.53
C PRO A 318 27.64 -39.07 2.01
N MET A 319 28.17 -37.91 2.31
CA MET A 319 28.13 -37.32 3.65
C MET A 319 26.70 -37.14 4.12
N SER A 320 26.40 -37.72 5.29
CA SER A 320 25.13 -37.62 5.96
C SER A 320 24.82 -36.16 6.35
N MET A 321 23.58 -35.77 6.15
CA MET A 321 23.00 -34.46 6.52
C MET A 321 23.32 -34.08 8.00
N ALA A 322 23.59 -35.04 8.87
CA ALA A 322 23.96 -34.82 10.27
C ALA A 322 25.33 -34.19 10.44
N ALA A 323 26.27 -34.41 9.53
CA ALA A 323 27.63 -33.82 9.57
C ALA A 323 27.64 -32.35 9.13
N LEU A 324 26.72 -31.94 8.27
CA LEU A 324 26.59 -30.55 7.80
C LEU A 324 25.97 -29.64 8.89
N LEU A 325 25.07 -30.19 9.71
CA LEU A 325 24.45 -29.45 10.81
C LEU A 325 25.37 -29.22 12.02
N GLN A 326 26.46 -29.95 12.12
CA GLN A 326 27.43 -29.78 13.20
C GLN A 326 28.45 -28.66 12.94
N GLN A 327 28.62 -28.24 11.68
CA GLN A 327 29.49 -27.12 11.30
C GLN A 327 28.84 -25.74 11.39
N LEU A 328 27.51 -25.66 11.60
CA LEU A 328 26.76 -24.40 11.68
C LEU A 328 26.43 -23.95 13.11
N ARG A 329 27.04 -24.57 14.14
CA ARG A 329 26.81 -24.18 15.52
C ARG A 329 27.81 -23.08 15.92
N PRO A 330 27.36 -21.85 16.23
CA PRO A 330 28.24 -20.81 16.73
C PRO A 330 28.72 -21.17 18.15
N PRO A 331 29.92 -20.76 18.56
CA PRO A 331 30.47 -21.07 19.88
C PRO A 331 29.69 -20.33 20.96
N ILE A 332 29.21 -21.08 21.94
CA ILE A 332 28.61 -20.56 23.16
C ILE A 332 29.75 -19.97 24.01
N GLY A 333 29.84 -18.64 24.00
CA GLY A 333 30.70 -17.89 24.90
C GLY A 333 30.08 -17.88 26.30
N SER A 334 30.82 -18.41 27.25
CA SER A 334 30.63 -18.29 28.70
C SER A 334 30.73 -16.80 29.09
N ALA A 335 29.65 -16.27 29.67
CA ALA A 335 29.73 -15.01 30.41
C ALA A 335 29.15 -15.23 31.80
N ASP A 336 29.96 -14.93 32.69
CA ASP A 336 30.04 -15.03 34.12
C ASP A 336 28.89 -14.37 34.89
N ALA A 337 28.61 -14.96 36.02
CA ALA A 337 27.72 -14.45 37.03
C ALA A 337 28.34 -13.27 37.76
N THR A 338 27.62 -12.16 37.86
CA THR A 338 27.78 -11.25 39.00
C THR A 338 26.39 -10.82 39.51
N ARG A 339 26.14 -11.31 40.68
CA ARG A 339 25.14 -10.97 41.67
C ARG A 339 25.32 -9.51 42.10
N SER A 340 24.26 -8.74 42.14
CA SER A 340 24.15 -7.60 43.06
C SER A 340 22.70 -7.42 43.49
N THR A 341 22.52 -7.67 44.75
CA THR A 341 21.45 -7.33 45.66
C THR A 341 21.32 -5.81 45.86
N GLY A 342 20.13 -5.33 46.11
CA GLY A 342 19.83 -3.99 46.65
C GLY A 342 18.49 -3.49 46.13
N ASP A 343 17.48 -3.68 46.85
CA ASP A 343 16.89 -2.94 47.98
C ASP A 343 15.84 -1.92 47.55
N SER A 344 14.62 -2.21 47.92
CA SER A 344 13.66 -1.42 48.71
C SER A 344 13.28 0.02 48.32
N SER A 345 11.98 0.20 48.23
CA SER A 345 11.15 1.34 48.67
C SER A 345 11.15 2.64 47.85
N ARG A 346 10.08 2.93 47.20
CA ARG A 346 8.98 3.83 47.56
C ARG A 346 7.92 3.88 46.46
#